data_9c0ee54091a36a5a0560370d41d7ff7a
#
_entry.id   9c0ee54091a36a5a0560370d41d7ff7a
#
_cell.length_a   1.000
_cell.length_b   1.000
_cell.length_c   1.000
_cell.angle_alpha   90.00
_cell.angle_beta   90.00
_cell.angle_gamma   90.00
#
_symmetry.space_group_name_H-M   'P 1'
#
loop_
_entity.id
_entity.type
_entity.pdbx_description
1 polymer ?
#
loop_
_entity_poly.entity_id
_entity_poly.type
_entity_poly.pdbx_seq_one_letter_code
_entity_poly.pdbx_strand_id
1 'polypeptide(L)'
;LIKEIKKKYPYLKIIVAGPISTSEQKWDSDIIHAIIKGEFEKNVMKVINGEDGLINHDLLTLEEMNKAPFPYYDEHIYDKYFDGNPIPMNVLYPQAHIWSSRGCPFKCIFCVWPAAMTGNDPTGDGKRNVRQYTPDYIDNLLTELTGRYKFKAIYFDDDTFNIGNRHTENMSALMGKFNIPWFAMCRADTSKKETWKKMADNGCKGVKIGVESGSQVVVDKIVNKHLDLKYVSEIVSYIRSLDMSVHGTFTYGLPGETKEDMIQTKKFINSTN
;
A
#
# COMPACT_ATOMS: atom_id res chain seq x y z
N LEU A 1 -23.84 11.72 -0.06
CA LEU A 1 -23.44 11.47 1.33
C LEU A 1 -23.03 12.77 2.06
N ILE A 2 -21.97 13.49 1.61
CA ILE A 2 -21.46 14.72 2.28
C ILE A 2 -22.57 15.77 2.43
N LYS A 3 -23.33 16.06 1.37
CA LYS A 3 -24.47 17.00 1.41
C LYS A 3 -25.54 16.58 2.42
N GLU A 4 -25.87 15.30 2.50
CA GLU A 4 -26.83 14.78 3.47
C GLU A 4 -26.33 14.89 4.92
N ILE A 5 -25.04 14.64 5.14
CA ILE A 5 -24.42 14.83 6.46
C ILE A 5 -24.50 16.30 6.86
N LYS A 6 -24.11 17.21 5.97
CA LYS A 6 -24.13 18.66 6.25
C LYS A 6 -25.55 19.20 6.48
N LYS A 7 -26.52 18.68 5.73
CA LYS A 7 -27.94 19.00 5.95
C LYS A 7 -28.44 18.57 7.34
N LYS A 8 -28.05 17.35 7.75
CA LYS A 8 -28.47 16.80 9.06
C LYS A 8 -27.70 17.44 10.22
N TYR A 9 -26.45 17.79 10.01
CA TYR A 9 -25.54 18.34 11.03
C TYR A 9 -24.83 19.59 10.48
N PRO A 10 -25.51 20.75 10.41
CA PRO A 10 -24.96 21.96 9.79
C PRO A 10 -23.69 22.50 10.46
N TYR A 11 -23.53 22.23 11.76
CA TYR A 11 -22.38 22.67 12.56
C TYR A 11 -21.10 21.88 12.33
N LEU A 12 -21.18 20.70 11.69
CA LEU A 12 -19.99 19.86 11.46
C LEU A 12 -19.06 20.53 10.47
N LYS A 13 -17.78 20.57 10.82
CA LYS A 13 -16.69 20.86 9.89
C LYS A 13 -16.33 19.60 9.13
N ILE A 14 -16.46 19.63 7.81
CA ILE A 14 -16.15 18.48 6.94
C ILE A 14 -14.77 18.69 6.34
N ILE A 15 -13.87 17.75 6.57
CA ILE A 15 -12.51 17.74 6.04
C ILE A 15 -12.40 16.61 5.03
N VAL A 16 -11.83 16.91 3.87
CA VAL A 16 -11.51 15.91 2.83
C VAL A 16 -10.01 15.65 2.83
N ALA A 17 -9.62 14.40 2.91
CA ALA A 17 -8.23 13.97 2.89
C ALA A 17 -8.05 12.69 2.05
N GLY A 18 -6.81 12.26 1.86
CA GLY A 18 -6.45 11.09 1.07
C GLY A 18 -6.33 11.38 -0.43
N PRO A 19 -6.16 10.37 -1.28
CA PRO A 19 -5.83 10.55 -2.70
C PRO A 19 -6.82 11.42 -3.48
N ILE A 20 -8.10 11.34 -3.14
CA ILE A 20 -9.16 12.11 -3.80
C ILE A 20 -8.96 13.64 -3.62
N SER A 21 -8.32 14.07 -2.55
CA SER A 21 -8.05 15.49 -2.28
C SER A 21 -7.12 16.15 -3.30
N THR A 22 -6.35 15.34 -4.03
CA THR A 22 -5.42 15.82 -5.07
C THR A 22 -6.01 15.82 -6.47
N SER A 23 -7.24 15.32 -6.63
CA SER A 23 -7.94 15.38 -7.91
C SER A 23 -8.27 16.82 -8.30
N GLU A 24 -8.44 17.07 -9.60
CA GLU A 24 -8.89 18.37 -10.13
C GLU A 24 -10.38 18.67 -9.83
N GLN A 25 -11.03 17.83 -9.04
CA GLN A 25 -12.43 18.00 -8.69
C GLN A 25 -12.64 19.32 -7.96
N LYS A 26 -13.61 20.10 -8.41
CA LYS A 26 -14.06 21.30 -7.69
C LYS A 26 -14.85 20.88 -6.45
N TRP A 27 -14.36 21.25 -5.29
CA TRP A 27 -15.02 21.04 -4.04
C TRP A 27 -15.95 22.21 -3.70
N ASP A 28 -17.11 21.91 -3.15
CA ASP A 28 -18.09 22.89 -2.71
C ASP A 28 -17.63 23.51 -1.38
N SER A 29 -17.13 24.75 -1.42
CA SER A 29 -16.62 25.46 -0.26
C SER A 29 -17.68 25.77 0.80
N ASP A 30 -18.97 25.78 0.44
CA ASP A 30 -20.05 25.98 1.39
C ASP A 30 -20.29 24.75 2.27
N ILE A 31 -19.79 23.60 1.82
CA ILE A 31 -19.96 22.31 2.48
C ILE A 31 -18.66 21.80 3.09
N ILE A 32 -17.55 21.93 2.34
CA ILE A 32 -16.24 21.42 2.74
C ILE A 32 -15.47 22.55 3.45
N HIS A 33 -15.10 22.31 4.69
CA HIS A 33 -14.35 23.25 5.51
C HIS A 33 -12.87 23.28 5.12
N ALA A 34 -12.25 22.11 4.92
CA ALA A 34 -10.87 22.02 4.50
C ALA A 34 -10.60 20.82 3.60
N ILE A 35 -9.60 20.93 2.74
CA ILE A 35 -9.10 19.88 1.85
C ILE A 35 -7.63 19.69 2.16
N ILE A 36 -7.25 18.53 2.64
CA ILE A 36 -5.85 18.23 3.00
C ILE A 36 -5.25 17.38 1.87
N LYS A 37 -4.22 17.92 1.22
CA LYS A 37 -3.41 17.18 0.25
C LYS A 37 -2.31 16.38 0.92
N GLY A 38 -2.09 15.15 0.44
CA GLY A 38 -1.01 14.29 0.92
C GLY A 38 -1.27 13.68 2.29
N GLU A 39 -0.23 13.62 3.10
CA GLU A 39 -0.32 13.10 4.47
C GLU A 39 -1.12 14.06 5.36
N PHE A 40 -2.01 13.48 6.15
CA PHE A 40 -3.00 14.28 6.88
C PHE A 40 -2.61 14.55 8.34
N GLU A 41 -1.65 13.84 8.91
CA GLU A 41 -1.37 13.83 10.34
C GLU A 41 -1.04 15.21 10.91
N LYS A 42 -0.12 15.94 10.27
CA LYS A 42 0.20 17.33 10.65
C LYS A 42 -0.93 18.29 10.26
N ASN A 43 -1.43 18.11 9.06
CA ASN A 43 -2.35 19.04 8.44
C ASN A 43 -3.73 19.03 9.10
N VAL A 44 -4.19 17.89 9.61
CA VAL A 44 -5.45 17.83 10.37
C VAL A 44 -5.37 18.69 11.64
N MET A 45 -4.21 18.75 12.28
CA MET A 45 -4.01 19.59 13.45
C MET A 45 -4.05 21.09 13.10
N LYS A 46 -3.58 21.50 11.92
CA LYS A 46 -3.73 22.88 11.44
C LYS A 46 -5.21 23.25 11.32
N VAL A 47 -6.01 22.37 10.73
CA VAL A 47 -7.46 22.59 10.58
C VAL A 47 -8.18 22.63 11.95
N ILE A 48 -7.79 21.76 12.88
CA ILE A 48 -8.33 21.78 14.25
C ILE A 48 -8.01 23.12 14.93
N ASN A 49 -6.82 23.66 14.70
CA ASN A 49 -6.35 24.94 15.24
C ASN A 49 -6.87 26.17 14.49
N GLY A 50 -7.73 26.00 13.48
CA GLY A 50 -8.47 27.09 12.86
C GLY A 50 -8.10 27.40 11.41
N GLU A 51 -7.17 26.68 10.79
CA GLU A 51 -6.93 26.81 9.34
C GLU A 51 -8.12 26.20 8.56
N ASP A 52 -8.42 26.77 7.40
CA ASP A 52 -9.47 26.31 6.48
C ASP A 52 -9.01 26.32 5.02
N GLY A 53 -9.90 25.88 4.13
CA GLY A 53 -9.64 25.87 2.70
C GLY A 53 -8.66 24.77 2.26
N LEU A 54 -7.77 25.11 1.31
CA LEU A 54 -6.83 24.16 0.74
C LEU A 54 -5.52 24.11 1.52
N ILE A 55 -5.27 23.01 2.19
CA ILE A 55 -4.03 22.72 2.92
C ILE A 55 -3.10 21.88 2.06
N ASN A 56 -1.94 22.44 1.73
CA ASN A 56 -0.97 21.78 0.87
C ASN A 56 -0.18 20.68 1.59
N HIS A 57 0.54 19.87 0.82
CA HIS A 57 1.38 18.78 1.30
C HIS A 57 2.37 19.27 2.38
N ASP A 58 2.39 18.54 3.50
CA ASP A 58 3.36 18.72 4.58
C ASP A 58 3.69 17.32 5.12
N LEU A 59 4.72 16.72 4.56
CA LEU A 59 5.08 15.34 4.85
C LEU A 59 5.69 15.20 6.24
N LEU A 60 5.41 14.10 6.91
CA LEU A 60 6.13 13.72 8.11
C LEU A 60 7.61 13.48 7.79
N THR A 61 8.48 14.00 8.61
CA THR A 61 9.89 13.59 8.63
C THR A 61 10.02 12.14 9.13
N LEU A 62 11.18 11.51 8.92
CA LEU A 62 11.42 10.16 9.46
C LEU A 62 11.28 10.13 10.99
N GLU A 63 11.70 11.18 11.68
CA GLU A 63 11.57 11.30 13.12
C GLU A 63 10.10 11.39 13.54
N GLU A 64 9.31 12.22 12.89
CA GLU A 64 7.88 12.37 13.16
C GLU A 64 7.10 11.08 12.86
N MET A 65 7.43 10.38 11.75
CA MET A 65 6.84 9.08 11.44
C MET A 65 7.07 8.08 12.58
N ASN A 66 8.29 8.01 13.12
CA ASN A 66 8.67 7.05 14.16
C ASN A 66 8.24 7.48 15.58
N LYS A 67 7.66 8.67 15.72
CA LYS A 67 7.00 9.15 16.95
C LYS A 67 5.48 9.24 16.82
N ALA A 68 4.93 8.93 15.65
CA ALA A 68 3.49 8.95 15.43
C ALA A 68 2.79 7.94 16.35
N PRO A 69 1.60 8.29 16.88
CA PRO A 69 0.81 7.34 17.67
C PRO A 69 0.40 6.13 16.81
N PHE A 70 0.26 4.99 17.45
CA PHE A 70 -0.24 3.78 16.78
C PHE A 70 -1.71 3.94 16.41
N PRO A 71 -2.18 3.28 15.34
CA PRO A 71 -3.59 3.23 15.01
C PRO A 71 -4.41 2.65 16.17
N TYR A 72 -5.53 3.30 16.47
CA TYR A 72 -6.51 2.77 17.41
C TYR A 72 -7.48 1.84 16.68
N TYR A 73 -7.71 0.66 17.24
CA TYR A 73 -8.70 -0.29 16.77
C TYR A 73 -9.82 -0.39 17.80
N ASP A 74 -11.06 -0.23 17.35
CA ASP A 74 -12.23 -0.33 18.23
C ASP A 74 -12.44 -1.79 18.63
N GLU A 75 -12.37 -2.06 19.92
CA GLU A 75 -12.53 -3.40 20.49
C GLU A 75 -13.91 -4.02 20.25
N HIS A 76 -14.93 -3.19 19.99
CA HIS A 76 -16.28 -3.67 19.69
C HIS A 76 -16.48 -4.14 18.25
N ILE A 77 -15.58 -3.76 17.34
CA ILE A 77 -15.69 -4.11 15.94
C ILE A 77 -14.40 -4.75 15.37
N TYR A 78 -13.41 -4.99 16.22
CA TYR A 78 -12.11 -5.45 15.75
C TYR A 78 -12.16 -6.80 15.03
N ASP A 79 -13.08 -7.68 15.41
CA ASP A 79 -13.38 -8.96 14.76
C ASP A 79 -13.90 -8.79 13.31
N LYS A 80 -14.34 -7.57 12.96
CA LYS A 80 -14.77 -7.19 11.61
C LYS A 80 -13.65 -6.63 10.74
N TYR A 81 -12.45 -6.45 11.31
CA TYR A 81 -11.28 -6.08 10.51
C TYR A 81 -10.82 -7.26 9.68
N PHE A 82 -11.29 -7.33 8.46
CA PHE A 82 -10.87 -8.30 7.47
C PHE A 82 -10.76 -7.63 6.10
N ASP A 83 -9.79 -8.03 5.32
CA ASP A 83 -9.76 -7.70 3.91
C ASP A 83 -10.64 -8.70 3.16
N GLY A 84 -11.75 -8.22 2.59
CA GLY A 84 -12.60 -9.02 1.72
C GLY A 84 -11.92 -9.43 0.40
N ASN A 85 -10.67 -9.02 0.22
CA ASN A 85 -9.87 -9.38 -0.94
C ASN A 85 -9.24 -10.76 -0.70
N PRO A 86 -9.70 -11.81 -1.38
CA PRO A 86 -9.20 -13.15 -1.14
C PRO A 86 -7.75 -13.24 -1.61
N ILE A 87 -6.82 -13.14 -0.67
CA ILE A 87 -5.57 -13.84 -0.85
C ILE A 87 -5.97 -15.31 -0.62
N PRO A 88 -5.97 -16.17 -1.65
CA PRO A 88 -6.32 -17.55 -1.43
C PRO A 88 -5.34 -18.08 -0.39
N MET A 89 -5.85 -18.74 0.58
CA MET A 89 -5.21 -19.54 1.61
C MET A 89 -5.37 -18.99 3.03
N ASN A 90 -6.22 -19.70 3.79
CA ASN A 90 -6.29 -19.73 5.25
C ASN A 90 -6.03 -18.36 5.92
N VAL A 91 -6.67 -17.32 5.41
CA VAL A 91 -6.53 -15.98 5.98
C VAL A 91 -7.04 -16.03 7.39
N LEU A 92 -6.17 -15.74 8.32
CA LEU A 92 -6.51 -15.68 9.72
C LEU A 92 -7.06 -14.28 10.03
N TYR A 93 -8.29 -14.24 10.47
CA TYR A 93 -8.94 -13.01 10.92
C TYR A 93 -9.03 -12.96 12.45
N PRO A 94 -9.01 -11.78 13.06
CA PRO A 94 -8.82 -10.47 12.45
C PRO A 94 -7.38 -10.27 11.97
N GLN A 95 -7.24 -9.56 10.83
CA GLN A 95 -5.95 -9.22 10.24
C GLN A 95 -5.71 -7.71 10.36
N ALA A 96 -4.54 -7.31 10.87
CA ALA A 96 -4.16 -5.91 10.88
C ALA A 96 -3.45 -5.53 9.57
N HIS A 97 -3.88 -4.42 8.98
CA HIS A 97 -3.18 -3.77 7.88
C HIS A 97 -2.24 -2.72 8.45
N ILE A 98 -0.97 -2.81 8.13
CA ILE A 98 0.06 -1.89 8.59
C ILE A 98 0.98 -1.49 7.44
N TRP A 99 1.75 -0.45 7.65
CA TRP A 99 2.78 0.03 6.73
C TRP A 99 4.13 -0.01 7.42
N SER A 100 5.12 -0.57 6.76
CA SER A 100 6.52 -0.50 7.19
C SER A 100 7.28 0.63 6.48
N SER A 101 6.68 1.20 5.44
CA SER A 101 7.21 2.31 4.67
C SER A 101 6.10 3.15 4.04
N ARG A 102 6.46 4.33 3.57
CA ARG A 102 5.61 5.22 2.77
C ARG A 102 6.33 5.66 1.53
N GLY A 103 5.65 5.59 0.39
CA GLY A 103 6.16 5.96 -0.91
C GLY A 103 6.74 4.81 -1.72
N CYS A 104 6.82 5.02 -3.02
CA CYS A 104 7.31 4.07 -3.99
C CYS A 104 8.17 4.79 -5.03
N PRO A 105 9.37 4.28 -5.41
CA PRO A 105 10.26 4.96 -6.33
C PRO A 105 9.84 4.81 -7.80
N PHE A 106 8.89 3.91 -8.08
CA PHE A 106 8.45 3.60 -9.45
C PHE A 106 7.41 4.60 -9.95
N LYS A 107 7.31 4.72 -11.29
CA LYS A 107 6.50 5.73 -11.98
C LYS A 107 5.40 5.10 -12.84
N CYS A 108 4.74 4.05 -12.34
CA CYS A 108 3.60 3.45 -13.03
C CYS A 108 2.52 4.50 -13.27
N ILE A 109 2.10 4.66 -14.54
CA ILE A 109 1.27 5.79 -14.98
C ILE A 109 -0.09 5.88 -14.30
N PHE A 110 -0.67 4.75 -13.91
CA PHE A 110 -1.99 4.69 -13.26
C PHE A 110 -1.90 4.89 -11.74
N CYS A 111 -0.69 4.83 -11.15
CA CYS A 111 -0.53 4.85 -9.70
C CYS A 111 -0.61 6.27 -9.15
N VAL A 112 -1.68 6.53 -8.41
CA VAL A 112 -1.93 7.84 -7.80
C VAL A 112 -1.17 8.02 -6.47
N TRP A 113 -0.85 6.94 -5.77
CA TRP A 113 -0.33 6.99 -4.41
C TRP A 113 0.95 7.82 -4.25
N PRO A 114 2.04 7.55 -4.99
CA PRO A 114 3.27 8.32 -4.80
C PRO A 114 3.09 9.81 -5.12
N ALA A 115 2.41 10.13 -6.22
CA ALA A 115 2.17 11.53 -6.62
C ALA A 115 1.20 12.24 -5.67
N ALA A 116 0.10 11.57 -5.29
CA ALA A 116 -0.92 12.15 -4.43
C ALA A 116 -0.42 12.36 -3.00
N MET A 117 0.36 11.43 -2.46
CA MET A 117 0.77 11.46 -1.05
C MET A 117 2.04 12.27 -0.82
N THR A 118 2.96 12.34 -1.76
CA THR A 118 4.21 13.07 -1.55
C THR A 118 4.18 14.52 -2.04
N GLY A 119 3.33 14.85 -3.01
CA GLY A 119 3.21 16.19 -3.56
C GLY A 119 4.45 16.72 -4.29
N ASN A 120 5.51 15.96 -4.32
CA ASN A 120 6.80 16.38 -4.89
C ASN A 120 6.91 16.08 -6.39
N ASP A 121 5.94 15.39 -6.94
CA ASP A 121 5.98 14.91 -8.31
C ASP A 121 4.57 14.85 -8.92
N PRO A 122 3.88 15.99 -9.03
CA PRO A 122 2.51 16.02 -9.55
C PRO A 122 2.43 15.62 -11.02
N THR A 123 3.52 15.77 -11.78
CA THR A 123 3.64 15.35 -13.18
C THR A 123 4.18 13.94 -13.35
N GLY A 124 4.70 13.33 -12.29
CA GLY A 124 5.32 12.01 -12.32
C GLY A 124 6.77 11.99 -12.81
N ASP A 125 7.40 13.15 -12.99
CA ASP A 125 8.75 13.26 -13.57
C ASP A 125 9.87 13.35 -12.53
N GLY A 126 9.54 13.78 -11.31
CA GLY A 126 10.48 13.98 -10.23
C GLY A 126 11.01 12.68 -9.60
N LYS A 127 11.99 12.84 -8.72
CA LYS A 127 12.51 11.74 -7.90
C LYS A 127 11.54 11.46 -6.75
N ARG A 128 11.10 10.22 -6.65
CA ARG A 128 10.22 9.75 -5.57
C ARG A 128 11.06 9.11 -4.46
N ASN A 129 10.73 9.44 -3.22
CA ASN A 129 11.42 8.94 -2.04
C ASN A 129 10.57 7.88 -1.33
N VAL A 130 11.26 6.89 -0.76
CA VAL A 130 10.68 5.93 0.16
C VAL A 130 11.17 6.28 1.56
N ARG A 131 10.26 6.39 2.51
CA ARG A 131 10.53 6.62 3.92
C ARG A 131 10.14 5.37 4.69
N GLN A 132 11.08 4.79 5.40
CA GLN A 132 10.90 3.51 6.10
C GLN A 132 10.80 3.76 7.60
N TYR A 133 9.84 3.10 8.25
CA TYR A 133 9.79 3.07 9.71
C TYR A 133 10.97 2.31 10.28
N THR A 134 11.40 2.68 11.47
CA THR A 134 12.46 1.97 12.18
C THR A 134 11.96 0.60 12.65
N PRO A 135 12.84 -0.40 12.76
CA PRO A 135 12.50 -1.68 13.36
C PRO A 135 11.87 -1.55 14.75
N ASP A 136 12.35 -0.62 15.58
CA ASP A 136 11.83 -0.39 16.93
C ASP A 136 10.37 0.11 16.92
N TYR A 137 10.03 1.01 16.00
CA TYR A 137 8.64 1.46 15.85
C TYR A 137 7.71 0.30 15.47
N ILE A 138 8.12 -0.52 14.50
CA ILE A 138 7.33 -1.67 14.06
C ILE A 138 7.27 -2.76 15.14
N ASP A 139 8.35 -2.99 15.88
CA ASP A 139 8.36 -3.94 17.03
C ASP A 139 7.33 -3.53 18.09
N ASN A 140 7.31 -2.25 18.46
CA ASN A 140 6.34 -1.71 19.41
C ASN A 140 4.90 -1.77 18.88
N LEU A 141 4.69 -1.45 17.60
CA LEU A 141 3.38 -1.58 16.94
C LEU A 141 2.90 -3.05 16.95
N LEU A 142 3.76 -3.99 16.58
CA LEU A 142 3.42 -5.42 16.61
C LEU A 142 3.12 -5.92 18.02
N THR A 143 3.83 -5.42 19.01
CA THR A 143 3.56 -5.72 20.43
C THR A 143 2.14 -5.28 20.82
N GLU A 144 1.72 -4.07 20.41
CA GLU A 144 0.36 -3.58 20.67
C GLU A 144 -0.68 -4.42 19.92
N LEU A 145 -0.45 -4.71 18.63
CA LEU A 145 -1.39 -5.44 17.78
C LEU A 145 -1.61 -6.88 18.24
N THR A 146 -0.57 -7.56 18.69
CA THR A 146 -0.64 -8.96 19.12
C THR A 146 -1.04 -9.10 20.58
N GLY A 147 -0.59 -8.19 21.42
CA GLY A 147 -0.85 -8.20 22.86
C GLY A 147 -2.22 -7.68 23.22
N ARG A 148 -2.51 -6.42 22.89
CA ARG A 148 -3.78 -5.75 23.21
C ARG A 148 -4.92 -6.20 22.30
N TYR A 149 -4.74 -6.09 20.99
CA TYR A 149 -5.80 -6.35 20.01
C TYR A 149 -5.89 -7.80 19.56
N LYS A 150 -4.86 -8.62 19.82
CA LYS A 150 -4.84 -10.07 19.51
C LYS A 150 -5.12 -10.40 18.04
N PHE A 151 -4.61 -9.57 17.13
CA PHE A 151 -4.66 -9.87 15.71
C PHE A 151 -3.96 -11.20 15.40
N LYS A 152 -4.51 -11.95 14.47
CA LYS A 152 -4.06 -13.31 14.12
C LYS A 152 -3.16 -13.32 12.89
N ALA A 153 -3.15 -12.25 12.14
CA ALA A 153 -2.29 -12.07 10.97
C ALA A 153 -1.99 -10.59 10.73
N ILE A 154 -0.91 -10.32 10.03
CA ILE A 154 -0.49 -8.99 9.60
C ILE A 154 -0.46 -8.93 8.08
N TYR A 155 -0.93 -7.82 7.52
CA TYR A 155 -0.75 -7.48 6.13
C TYR A 155 0.05 -6.18 6.01
N PHE A 156 1.22 -6.24 5.39
CA PHE A 156 1.99 -5.06 5.03
C PHE A 156 1.43 -4.47 3.73
N ASP A 157 0.69 -3.39 3.87
CA ASP A 157 -0.01 -2.69 2.79
C ASP A 157 0.81 -1.50 2.26
N ASP A 158 2.12 -1.65 2.30
CA ASP A 158 3.08 -0.68 1.74
C ASP A 158 2.81 -0.45 0.25
N ASP A 159 3.12 0.72 -0.29
CA ASP A 159 3.10 0.95 -1.74
C ASP A 159 3.94 -0.10 -2.49
N THR A 160 5.04 -0.52 -1.88
CA THR A 160 5.84 -1.69 -2.25
C THR A 160 6.69 -2.08 -1.03
N PHE A 161 6.33 -3.15 -0.35
CA PHE A 161 6.99 -3.59 0.89
C PHE A 161 8.47 -3.92 0.70
N ASN A 162 8.80 -4.60 -0.38
CA ASN A 162 10.13 -5.16 -0.58
C ASN A 162 11.11 -4.20 -1.29
N ILE A 163 11.04 -2.90 -0.97
CA ILE A 163 12.03 -1.91 -1.42
C ILE A 163 13.24 -1.91 -0.49
N GLY A 164 14.34 -2.46 -1.00
CA GLY A 164 15.60 -2.59 -0.27
C GLY A 164 15.67 -3.86 0.59
N ASN A 165 16.55 -4.80 0.20
CA ASN A 165 16.66 -6.11 0.85
C ASN A 165 16.86 -6.01 2.37
N ARG A 166 17.70 -5.08 2.86
CA ARG A 166 17.96 -4.89 4.30
C ARG A 166 16.68 -4.56 5.09
N HIS A 167 15.86 -3.66 4.56
CA HIS A 167 14.58 -3.31 5.20
C HIS A 167 13.65 -4.52 5.23
N THR A 168 13.44 -5.17 4.09
CA THR A 168 12.60 -6.37 3.96
C THR A 168 13.04 -7.48 4.94
N GLU A 169 14.34 -7.71 5.04
CA GLU A 169 14.90 -8.72 5.93
C GLU A 169 14.73 -8.37 7.42
N ASN A 170 14.88 -7.09 7.78
CA ASN A 170 14.62 -6.62 9.15
C ASN A 170 13.15 -6.80 9.53
N MET A 171 12.22 -6.41 8.65
CA MET A 171 10.78 -6.60 8.89
C MET A 171 10.43 -8.09 8.97
N SER A 172 11.01 -8.91 8.11
CA SER A 172 10.83 -10.37 8.17
C SER A 172 11.29 -10.96 9.50
N ALA A 173 12.47 -10.56 9.98
CA ALA A 173 13.00 -11.03 11.26
C ALA A 173 12.09 -10.63 12.44
N LEU A 174 11.52 -9.43 12.44
CA LEU A 174 10.52 -9.02 13.42
C LEU A 174 9.29 -9.93 13.37
N MET A 175 8.76 -10.21 12.18
CA MET A 175 7.60 -11.11 12.05
C MET A 175 7.91 -12.51 12.58
N GLY A 176 9.12 -13.02 12.33
CA GLY A 176 9.59 -14.30 12.88
C GLY A 176 9.65 -14.28 14.42
N LYS A 177 10.08 -13.16 15.03
CA LYS A 177 10.08 -12.98 16.50
C LYS A 177 8.68 -13.10 17.11
N PHE A 178 7.67 -12.51 16.44
CA PHE A 178 6.28 -12.56 16.91
C PHE A 178 5.57 -13.88 16.56
N ASN A 179 6.15 -14.68 15.67
CA ASN A 179 5.56 -15.95 15.22
C ASN A 179 4.11 -15.81 14.76
N ILE A 180 3.81 -14.75 14.02
CA ILE A 180 2.50 -14.47 13.47
C ILE A 180 2.55 -14.54 11.94
N PRO A 181 1.58 -15.21 11.26
CA PRO A 181 1.55 -15.26 9.80
C PRO A 181 1.32 -13.87 9.21
N TRP A 182 1.96 -13.61 8.08
CA TRP A 182 1.89 -12.30 7.46
C TRP A 182 1.93 -12.37 5.94
N PHE A 183 1.52 -11.27 5.34
CA PHE A 183 1.42 -11.06 3.90
C PHE A 183 1.95 -9.67 3.55
N ALA A 184 2.31 -9.45 2.28
CA ALA A 184 2.81 -8.15 1.86
C ALA A 184 2.49 -7.81 0.40
N MET A 185 2.34 -6.50 0.13
CA MET A 185 2.32 -5.96 -1.22
C MET A 185 3.76 -5.84 -1.73
N CYS A 186 4.09 -6.52 -2.80
CA CYS A 186 5.45 -6.63 -3.31
C CYS A 186 5.55 -6.34 -4.81
N ARG A 187 6.79 -6.14 -5.24
CA ARG A 187 7.18 -6.12 -6.64
C ARG A 187 8.20 -7.26 -6.90
N ALA A 188 8.11 -7.93 -8.03
CA ALA A 188 8.90 -9.13 -8.30
C ALA A 188 10.40 -8.88 -8.42
N ASP A 189 10.80 -7.71 -8.92
CA ASP A 189 12.17 -7.36 -9.31
C ASP A 189 12.96 -6.53 -8.28
N THR A 190 12.42 -6.32 -7.08
CA THR A 190 13.04 -5.48 -6.04
C THR A 190 13.77 -6.26 -4.95
N SER A 191 13.65 -7.58 -4.95
CA SER A 191 14.27 -8.45 -3.96
C SER A 191 15.04 -9.60 -4.59
N LYS A 192 16.15 -9.97 -3.95
CA LYS A 192 16.94 -11.17 -4.30
C LYS A 192 16.20 -12.44 -3.82
N LYS A 193 16.56 -13.60 -4.41
CA LYS A 193 15.99 -14.90 -4.00
C LYS A 193 16.21 -15.20 -2.53
N GLU A 194 17.36 -14.83 -1.97
CA GLU A 194 17.69 -14.97 -0.56
C GLU A 194 16.74 -14.17 0.35
N THR A 195 16.34 -12.97 -0.08
CA THR A 195 15.37 -12.15 0.66
C THR A 195 13.98 -12.78 0.65
N TRP A 196 13.51 -13.30 -0.50
CA TRP A 196 12.26 -14.07 -0.56
C TRP A 196 12.28 -15.29 0.36
N LYS A 197 13.42 -16.01 0.40
CA LYS A 197 13.60 -17.14 1.32
C LYS A 197 13.51 -16.69 2.78
N LYS A 198 14.15 -15.59 3.15
CA LYS A 198 14.05 -15.04 4.53
C LYS A 198 12.62 -14.64 4.89
N MET A 199 11.85 -14.10 3.97
CA MET A 199 10.42 -13.83 4.18
C MET A 199 9.68 -15.13 4.54
N ALA A 200 9.85 -16.18 3.73
CA ALA A 200 9.24 -17.49 3.97
C ALA A 200 9.66 -18.11 5.30
N ASP A 201 10.97 -18.14 5.58
CA ASP A 201 11.54 -18.69 6.82
C ASP A 201 11.01 -17.97 8.08
N ASN A 202 10.57 -16.73 7.94
CA ASN A 202 10.02 -15.90 9.02
C ASN A 202 8.48 -15.74 8.95
N GLY A 203 7.78 -16.70 8.36
CA GLY A 203 6.33 -16.83 8.47
C GLY A 203 5.51 -16.06 7.44
N CYS A 204 6.12 -15.51 6.38
CA CYS A 204 5.36 -14.98 5.24
C CYS A 204 4.56 -16.10 4.57
N LYS A 205 3.25 -15.92 4.45
CA LYS A 205 2.34 -16.91 3.83
C LYS A 205 1.95 -16.57 2.41
N GLY A 206 2.21 -15.34 2.01
CA GLY A 206 1.93 -14.94 0.64
C GLY A 206 2.22 -13.48 0.35
N VAL A 207 2.25 -13.16 -0.94
CA VAL A 207 2.50 -11.82 -1.44
C VAL A 207 1.54 -11.45 -2.55
N LYS A 208 1.19 -10.17 -2.62
CA LYS A 208 0.54 -9.59 -3.80
C LYS A 208 1.62 -8.99 -4.70
N ILE A 209 1.58 -9.31 -5.97
CA ILE A 209 2.51 -8.80 -6.98
C ILE A 209 1.73 -8.11 -8.08
N GLY A 210 1.95 -6.81 -8.23
CA GLY A 210 1.43 -6.07 -9.37
C GLY A 210 2.19 -6.45 -10.63
N VAL A 211 1.53 -7.11 -11.59
CA VAL A 211 2.09 -7.43 -12.91
C VAL A 211 1.52 -6.50 -13.98
N GLU A 212 0.24 -6.20 -13.87
CA GLU A 212 -0.60 -5.30 -14.65
C GLU A 212 -0.97 -5.84 -16.03
N SER A 213 -0.03 -6.39 -16.79
CA SER A 213 -0.30 -7.01 -18.09
C SER A 213 0.64 -8.18 -18.38
N GLY A 214 0.20 -9.12 -19.18
CA GLY A 214 1.02 -10.19 -19.77
C GLY A 214 1.62 -9.82 -21.12
N SER A 215 1.42 -8.59 -21.59
CA SER A 215 2.11 -8.02 -22.76
C SER A 215 3.28 -7.16 -22.29
N GLN A 216 4.49 -7.52 -22.71
CA GLN A 216 5.69 -6.76 -22.38
C GLN A 216 5.61 -5.30 -22.89
N VAL A 217 4.99 -5.11 -24.06
CA VAL A 217 4.78 -3.77 -24.63
C VAL A 217 3.89 -2.93 -23.73
N VAL A 218 2.81 -3.49 -23.20
CA VAL A 218 1.91 -2.79 -22.27
C VAL A 218 2.64 -2.44 -20.99
N VAL A 219 3.36 -3.39 -20.40
CA VAL A 219 4.14 -3.19 -19.16
C VAL A 219 5.16 -2.07 -19.30
N ASP A 220 5.87 -2.01 -20.44
CA ASP A 220 6.95 -1.05 -20.66
C ASP A 220 6.45 0.30 -21.19
N LYS A 221 5.54 0.30 -22.18
CA LYS A 221 5.18 1.49 -22.94
C LYS A 221 3.91 2.17 -22.46
N ILE A 222 2.96 1.41 -21.94
CA ILE A 222 1.68 1.94 -21.45
C ILE A 222 1.73 2.15 -19.95
N VAL A 223 2.11 1.11 -19.19
CA VAL A 223 2.15 1.18 -17.72
C VAL A 223 3.38 1.91 -17.19
N ASN A 224 4.46 1.95 -17.96
CA ASN A 224 5.77 2.48 -17.53
C ASN A 224 6.31 1.76 -16.27
N LYS A 225 6.12 0.45 -16.22
CA LYS A 225 6.53 -0.37 -15.05
C LYS A 225 7.91 -0.98 -15.23
N HIS A 226 8.34 -1.21 -16.47
CA HIS A 226 9.65 -1.79 -16.81
C HIS A 226 9.94 -3.08 -16.04
N LEU A 227 8.99 -3.99 -16.03
CA LEU A 227 9.06 -5.27 -15.35
C LEU A 227 9.20 -6.39 -16.38
N ASP A 228 10.29 -7.14 -16.33
CA ASP A 228 10.52 -8.29 -17.21
C ASP A 228 9.55 -9.44 -16.86
N LEU A 229 8.62 -9.73 -17.75
CA LEU A 229 7.59 -10.75 -17.54
C LEU A 229 8.16 -12.17 -17.43
N LYS A 230 9.29 -12.44 -18.11
CA LYS A 230 9.96 -13.74 -17.97
C LYS A 230 10.52 -13.89 -16.56
N TYR A 231 11.18 -12.84 -16.05
CA TYR A 231 11.66 -12.81 -14.68
C TYR A 231 10.53 -12.91 -13.65
N VAL A 232 9.38 -12.27 -13.91
CA VAL A 232 8.17 -12.42 -13.06
C VAL A 232 7.77 -13.88 -12.94
N SER A 233 7.70 -14.61 -14.07
CA SER A 233 7.34 -16.03 -14.05
C SER A 233 8.32 -16.88 -13.24
N GLU A 234 9.62 -16.59 -13.38
CA GLU A 234 10.67 -17.28 -12.62
C GLU A 234 10.54 -17.01 -11.11
N ILE A 235 10.31 -15.75 -10.71
CA ILE A 235 10.16 -15.36 -9.31
C ILE A 235 8.87 -15.89 -8.70
N VAL A 236 7.76 -15.86 -9.42
CA VAL A 236 6.49 -16.46 -8.97
C VAL A 236 6.68 -17.95 -8.69
N SER A 237 7.31 -18.69 -9.62
CA SER A 237 7.61 -20.11 -9.42
C SER A 237 8.53 -20.33 -8.21
N TYR A 238 9.53 -19.48 -8.02
CA TYR A 238 10.43 -19.55 -6.86
C TYR A 238 9.70 -19.28 -5.54
N ILE A 239 8.88 -18.24 -5.47
CA ILE A 239 8.11 -17.90 -4.27
C ILE A 239 7.17 -19.06 -3.90
N ARG A 240 6.50 -19.68 -4.89
CA ARG A 240 5.62 -20.84 -4.67
C ARG A 240 6.39 -22.06 -4.17
N SER A 241 7.64 -22.26 -4.63
CA SER A 241 8.50 -23.34 -4.13
C SER A 241 8.92 -23.16 -2.66
N LEU A 242 8.73 -21.97 -2.09
CA LEU A 242 8.93 -21.64 -0.68
C LEU A 242 7.64 -21.78 0.17
N ASP A 243 6.60 -22.41 -0.37
CA ASP A 243 5.28 -22.55 0.28
C ASP A 243 4.60 -21.21 0.59
N MET A 244 4.87 -20.19 -0.22
CA MET A 244 4.18 -18.90 -0.18
C MET A 244 3.19 -18.79 -1.34
N SER A 245 1.99 -18.23 -1.07
CA SER A 245 1.03 -17.90 -2.11
C SER A 245 1.44 -16.65 -2.88
N VAL A 246 1.05 -16.59 -4.15
CA VAL A 246 1.22 -15.38 -4.97
C VAL A 246 -0.11 -14.96 -5.55
N HIS A 247 -0.51 -13.72 -5.24
CA HIS A 247 -1.66 -13.06 -5.86
C HIS A 247 -1.14 -12.06 -6.89
N GLY A 248 -1.25 -12.40 -8.19
CA GLY A 248 -0.92 -11.46 -9.28
C GLY A 248 -2.08 -10.52 -9.56
N THR A 249 -1.82 -9.21 -9.63
CA THR A 249 -2.83 -8.24 -10.06
C THR A 249 -2.63 -7.87 -11.52
N PHE A 250 -3.74 -7.77 -12.26
CA PHE A 250 -3.77 -7.46 -13.69
C PHE A 250 -4.86 -6.43 -13.99
N THR A 251 -4.57 -5.55 -14.93
CA THR A 251 -5.48 -4.51 -15.40
C THR A 251 -5.77 -4.71 -16.87
N TYR A 252 -7.03 -4.61 -17.27
CA TYR A 252 -7.48 -4.67 -18.66
C TYR A 252 -8.08 -3.32 -19.08
N GLY A 253 -7.97 -3.02 -20.36
CA GLY A 253 -8.57 -1.81 -20.94
C GLY A 253 -7.76 -0.54 -20.66
N LEU A 254 -6.46 -0.66 -20.49
CA LEU A 254 -5.57 0.50 -20.38
C LEU A 254 -5.58 1.32 -21.69
N PRO A 255 -5.51 2.65 -21.63
CA PRO A 255 -5.46 3.49 -22.82
C PRO A 255 -4.31 3.08 -23.75
N GLY A 256 -4.62 2.68 -24.97
CA GLY A 256 -3.65 2.18 -25.95
C GLY A 256 -3.41 0.67 -25.94
N GLU A 257 -3.99 -0.05 -24.99
CA GLU A 257 -3.94 -1.52 -24.97
C GLU A 257 -4.81 -2.12 -26.09
N THR A 258 -4.29 -3.09 -26.81
CA THR A 258 -5.01 -3.79 -27.87
C THR A 258 -5.69 -5.06 -27.36
N LYS A 259 -6.60 -5.61 -28.15
CA LYS A 259 -7.22 -6.91 -27.86
C LYS A 259 -6.19 -8.04 -27.83
N GLU A 260 -5.18 -7.97 -28.66
CA GLU A 260 -4.06 -8.92 -28.73
C GLU A 260 -3.23 -8.88 -27.43
N ASP A 261 -3.00 -7.71 -26.86
CA ASP A 261 -2.33 -7.55 -25.56
C ASP A 261 -3.14 -8.18 -24.42
N MET A 262 -4.47 -7.97 -24.43
CA MET A 262 -5.37 -8.60 -23.45
C MET A 262 -5.35 -10.14 -23.55
N ILE A 263 -5.26 -10.67 -24.79
CA ILE A 263 -5.11 -12.12 -25.01
C ILE A 263 -3.75 -12.61 -24.48
N GLN A 264 -2.68 -11.85 -24.66
CA GLN A 264 -1.36 -12.17 -24.08
C GLN A 264 -1.45 -12.20 -22.55
N THR A 265 -2.13 -11.23 -21.94
CA THR A 265 -2.35 -11.19 -20.49
C THR A 265 -3.07 -12.44 -19.99
N LYS A 266 -4.13 -12.86 -20.66
CA LYS A 266 -4.83 -14.12 -20.34
C LYS A 266 -3.90 -15.34 -20.45
N LYS A 267 -3.09 -15.40 -21.52
CA LYS A 267 -2.11 -16.51 -21.69
C LYS A 267 -1.06 -16.51 -20.59
N PHE A 268 -0.54 -15.34 -20.24
CA PHE A 268 0.44 -15.19 -19.17
C PHE A 268 -0.11 -15.66 -17.82
N ILE A 269 -1.32 -15.24 -17.45
CA ILE A 269 -1.98 -15.71 -16.22
C ILE A 269 -2.09 -17.24 -16.21
N ASN A 270 -2.54 -17.84 -17.30
CA ASN A 270 -2.69 -19.31 -17.38
C ASN A 270 -1.36 -20.05 -17.31
N SER A 271 -0.27 -19.45 -17.76
CA SER A 271 1.07 -20.09 -17.76
C SER A 271 1.82 -19.94 -16.43
N THR A 272 1.37 -19.02 -15.57
CA THR A 272 1.99 -18.76 -14.25
C THR A 272 1.19 -19.33 -13.08
N ASN A 273 0.04 -19.93 -13.35
CA ASN A 273 -0.80 -20.60 -12.36
C ASN A 273 -0.35 -22.02 -11.97
#